data_9ef5accdb54c25024c29391683142b73
#
_entry.id   9ef5accdb54c25024c29391683142b73
#
_cell.length_a   1.000
_cell.length_b   1.000
_cell.length_c   1.000
_cell.angle_alpha   90.00
_cell.angle_beta   90.00
_cell.angle_gamma   90.00
#
_symmetry.space_group_name_H-M   'P 1'
#
loop_
_entity.id
_entity.type
_entity.pdbx_description
1 polymer ?
#
loop_
_entity_poly.entity_id
_entity_poly.type
_entity_poly.pdbx_seq_one_letter_code
_entity_poly.pdbx_strand_id
1 'polypeptide(L)'
;MAEQNASQNTAEEQKKVYSRQQERCELENYRQTKIERIDRLRYRAYGANGATPDFGVGEGLLTPVELLLAAIAGCSSVDVDAGTSRRATPEVFEVLASALKQNEDGAVRLDDVEVDFDVRFPEDEQGAKAQKMVDRLIQLSEQKDCTVSRTVEHPTNVSFHNLAD
;
A
#
# COMPACT_ATOMS: atom_id res chain seq x y z
N MET A 1 -36.94 -11.51 -24.95
CA MET A 1 -37.33 -11.09 -23.57
C MET A 1 -36.24 -11.34 -22.53
N ALA A 2 -35.44 -12.41 -22.59
CA ALA A 2 -34.36 -12.68 -21.66
C ALA A 2 -33.15 -11.75 -21.84
N GLU A 3 -32.77 -11.38 -23.07
CA GLU A 3 -31.66 -10.47 -23.37
C GLU A 3 -31.92 -9.02 -22.98
N GLN A 4 -33.16 -8.56 -23.07
CA GLN A 4 -33.54 -7.20 -22.63
C GLN A 4 -33.52 -7.06 -21.09
N ASN A 5 -33.82 -8.13 -20.36
CA ASN A 5 -33.73 -8.11 -18.89
C ASN A 5 -32.29 -8.15 -18.38
N ALA A 6 -31.36 -8.81 -19.06
CA ALA A 6 -29.96 -8.85 -18.71
C ALA A 6 -29.29 -7.47 -18.88
N SER A 7 -29.58 -6.79 -19.99
CA SER A 7 -29.04 -5.45 -20.30
C SER A 7 -29.57 -4.33 -19.36
N GLN A 8 -30.82 -4.45 -18.89
CA GLN A 8 -31.37 -3.51 -17.91
C GLN A 8 -30.79 -3.70 -16.51
N ASN A 9 -30.51 -4.94 -16.12
CA ASN A 9 -29.92 -5.27 -14.82
C ASN A 9 -28.47 -4.77 -14.71
N THR A 10 -27.68 -4.86 -15.77
CA THR A 10 -26.31 -4.33 -15.87
C THR A 10 -26.28 -2.79 -15.77
N ALA A 11 -27.18 -2.08 -16.44
CA ALA A 11 -27.24 -0.62 -16.41
C ALA A 11 -27.65 -0.07 -15.02
N GLU A 12 -28.52 -0.76 -14.31
CA GLU A 12 -28.88 -0.42 -12.93
C GLU A 12 -27.74 -0.69 -11.93
N GLU A 13 -27.03 -1.80 -12.09
CA GLU A 13 -25.84 -2.10 -11.27
C GLU A 13 -24.72 -1.07 -11.47
N GLN A 14 -24.45 -0.66 -12.70
CA GLN A 14 -23.48 0.37 -13.01
C GLN A 14 -23.85 1.73 -12.38
N LYS A 15 -25.09 2.17 -12.52
CA LYS A 15 -25.58 3.38 -11.86
C LYS A 15 -25.38 3.31 -10.33
N LYS A 16 -25.61 2.14 -9.75
CA LYS A 16 -25.45 1.91 -8.31
C LYS A 16 -23.99 1.97 -7.86
N VAL A 17 -23.05 1.51 -8.69
CA VAL A 17 -21.61 1.58 -8.43
C VAL A 17 -21.10 3.02 -8.55
N TYR A 18 -21.50 3.77 -9.59
CA TYR A 18 -21.14 5.18 -9.75
C TYR A 18 -21.67 6.05 -8.63
N SER A 19 -22.94 5.87 -8.22
CA SER A 19 -23.49 6.62 -7.09
C SER A 19 -22.74 6.32 -5.79
N ARG A 20 -22.39 5.07 -5.55
CA ARG A 20 -21.59 4.67 -4.38
C ARG A 20 -20.19 5.28 -4.40
N GLN A 21 -19.54 5.37 -5.56
CA GLN A 21 -18.23 6.04 -5.68
C GLN A 21 -18.34 7.52 -5.37
N GLN A 22 -19.36 8.21 -5.89
CA GLN A 22 -19.60 9.62 -5.60
C GLN A 22 -19.85 9.87 -4.11
N GLU A 23 -20.70 9.09 -3.47
CA GLU A 23 -20.94 9.16 -2.03
C GLU A 23 -19.67 8.94 -1.21
N ARG A 24 -18.80 7.98 -1.62
CA ARG A 24 -17.54 7.70 -0.94
C ARG A 24 -16.50 8.80 -1.11
N CYS A 25 -16.46 9.49 -2.26
CA CYS A 25 -15.53 10.58 -2.50
C CYS A 25 -15.76 11.80 -1.58
N GLU A 26 -16.97 11.93 -1.03
CA GLU A 26 -17.34 13.01 -0.10
C GLU A 26 -16.88 12.72 1.35
N LEU A 27 -16.45 11.49 1.66
CA LEU A 27 -15.98 11.16 2.99
C LEU A 27 -14.57 11.72 3.23
N GLU A 28 -14.36 12.38 4.36
CA GLU A 28 -13.08 12.99 4.75
C GLU A 28 -11.91 11.98 4.77
N ASN A 29 -12.21 10.73 5.14
CA ASN A 29 -11.23 9.64 5.21
C ASN A 29 -11.12 8.82 3.92
N TYR A 30 -11.74 9.25 2.82
CA TYR A 30 -11.64 8.56 1.54
C TYR A 30 -10.22 8.60 0.97
N ARG A 31 -9.76 7.46 0.47
CA ARG A 31 -8.47 7.34 -0.23
C ARG A 31 -8.69 6.59 -1.53
N GLN A 32 -8.02 7.07 -2.59
CA GLN A 32 -8.08 6.45 -3.91
C GLN A 32 -6.74 6.52 -4.62
N THR A 33 -6.54 5.60 -5.52
CA THR A 33 -5.54 5.67 -6.59
C THR A 33 -6.20 5.20 -7.89
N LYS A 34 -5.78 5.76 -9.01
CA LYS A 34 -6.20 5.34 -10.35
C LYS A 34 -5.05 4.58 -10.99
N ILE A 35 -5.36 3.51 -11.69
CA ILE A 35 -4.39 2.74 -12.47
C ILE A 35 -4.77 2.81 -13.94
N GLU A 36 -3.80 3.15 -14.80
CA GLU A 36 -3.96 3.10 -16.25
C GLU A 36 -2.95 2.11 -16.84
N ARG A 37 -3.39 1.35 -17.83
CA ARG A 37 -2.50 0.52 -18.63
C ARG A 37 -1.76 1.42 -19.63
N ILE A 38 -0.43 1.42 -19.58
CA ILE A 38 0.42 2.18 -20.52
C ILE A 38 1.01 1.28 -21.59
N ASP A 39 1.21 -0.01 -21.30
CA ASP A 39 1.66 -1.02 -22.26
C ASP A 39 1.25 -2.43 -21.75
N ARG A 40 1.60 -3.49 -22.50
CA ARG A 40 1.35 -4.87 -22.09
C ARG A 40 2.02 -5.16 -20.74
N LEU A 41 1.20 -5.50 -19.72
CA LEU A 41 1.63 -5.78 -18.35
C LEU A 41 2.38 -4.61 -17.68
N ARG A 42 2.25 -3.38 -18.19
CA ARG A 42 2.80 -2.16 -17.61
C ARG A 42 1.70 -1.17 -17.32
N TYR A 43 1.77 -0.60 -16.16
CA TYR A 43 0.72 0.27 -15.63
C TYR A 43 1.32 1.51 -14.99
N ARG A 44 0.53 2.57 -14.93
CA ARG A 44 0.83 3.81 -14.21
C ARG A 44 -0.19 4.02 -13.11
N ALA A 45 0.27 4.26 -11.90
CA ALA A 45 -0.57 4.69 -10.80
C ALA A 45 -0.62 6.22 -10.72
N TYR A 46 -1.77 6.75 -10.33
CA TYR A 46 -1.96 8.19 -10.12
C TYR A 46 -2.33 8.43 -8.67
N GLY A 47 -1.42 9.02 -7.92
CA GLY A 47 -1.64 9.43 -6.54
C GLY A 47 -2.35 10.77 -6.44
N ALA A 48 -3.07 11.00 -5.35
CA ALA A 48 -3.81 12.24 -5.10
C ALA A 48 -2.92 13.49 -5.05
N ASN A 49 -1.62 13.33 -4.74
CA ASN A 49 -0.62 14.40 -4.69
C ASN A 49 0.12 14.62 -6.02
N GLY A 50 -0.33 14.00 -7.11
CA GLY A 50 0.29 14.11 -8.43
C GLY A 50 1.44 13.13 -8.71
N ALA A 51 1.78 12.23 -7.78
CA ALA A 51 2.74 11.18 -8.04
C ALA A 51 2.24 10.20 -9.11
N THR A 52 3.12 9.78 -10.03
CA THR A 52 2.77 8.91 -11.17
C THR A 52 3.79 7.79 -11.38
N PRO A 53 4.00 6.88 -10.41
CA PRO A 53 4.92 5.78 -10.57
C PRO A 53 4.42 4.75 -11.59
N ASP A 54 5.36 4.21 -12.39
CA ASP A 54 5.12 3.09 -13.29
C ASP A 54 5.46 1.78 -12.57
N PHE A 55 4.71 0.71 -12.85
CA PHE A 55 4.90 -0.61 -12.27
C PHE A 55 4.39 -1.71 -13.22
N GLY A 56 4.67 -2.96 -12.89
CA GLY A 56 4.17 -4.09 -13.68
C GLY A 56 5.21 -5.18 -13.85
N VAL A 57 5.29 -5.75 -15.05
CA VAL A 57 6.27 -6.79 -15.40
C VAL A 57 7.26 -6.22 -16.39
N GLY A 58 8.55 -6.26 -16.06
CA GLY A 58 9.63 -5.78 -16.94
C GLY A 58 10.81 -5.20 -16.15
N GLU A 59 11.90 -4.94 -16.87
CA GLU A 59 13.11 -4.35 -16.30
C GLU A 59 12.82 -2.95 -15.73
N GLY A 60 13.34 -2.67 -14.54
CA GLY A 60 13.20 -1.39 -13.86
C GLY A 60 11.82 -1.11 -13.27
N LEU A 61 10.92 -2.10 -13.22
CA LEU A 61 9.59 -1.96 -12.66
C LEU A 61 9.41 -2.85 -11.42
N LEU A 62 8.78 -2.31 -10.39
CA LEU A 62 8.26 -3.12 -9.30
C LEU A 62 7.00 -3.86 -9.75
N THR A 63 6.90 -5.13 -9.39
CA THR A 63 5.65 -5.89 -9.55
C THR A 63 4.60 -5.43 -8.54
N PRO A 64 3.31 -5.72 -8.76
CA PRO A 64 2.27 -5.41 -7.76
C PRO A 64 2.53 -6.04 -6.38
N VAL A 65 3.16 -7.20 -6.33
CA VAL A 65 3.56 -7.86 -5.07
C VAL A 65 4.67 -7.10 -4.37
N GLU A 66 5.70 -6.68 -5.09
CA GLU A 66 6.77 -5.84 -4.55
C GLU A 66 6.26 -4.46 -4.12
N LEU A 67 5.26 -3.89 -4.82
CA LEU A 67 4.60 -2.65 -4.38
C LEU A 67 3.85 -2.84 -3.06
N LEU A 68 3.22 -3.98 -2.81
CA LEU A 68 2.60 -4.27 -1.53
C LEU A 68 3.65 -4.32 -0.41
N LEU A 69 4.76 -5.04 -0.61
CA LEU A 69 5.86 -5.09 0.35
C LEU A 69 6.48 -3.69 0.57
N ALA A 70 6.70 -2.94 -0.51
CA ALA A 70 7.19 -1.57 -0.42
C ALA A 70 6.21 -0.64 0.31
N ALA A 71 4.90 -0.85 0.18
CA ALA A 71 3.89 -0.08 0.91
C ALA A 71 3.92 -0.38 2.41
N ILE A 72 4.11 -1.66 2.81
CA ILE A 72 4.24 -2.05 4.21
C ILE A 72 5.51 -1.44 4.82
N ALA A 73 6.67 -1.68 4.20
CA ALA A 73 7.95 -1.12 4.64
C ALA A 73 7.94 0.41 4.66
N GLY A 74 7.43 1.03 3.58
CA GLY A 74 7.40 2.48 3.44
C GLY A 74 6.49 3.17 4.46
N CYS A 75 5.35 2.58 4.80
CA CYS A 75 4.46 3.12 5.84
C CYS A 75 5.17 3.15 7.21
N SER A 76 5.78 2.04 7.60
CA SER A 76 6.53 1.94 8.86
C SER A 76 7.80 2.81 8.84
N SER A 77 8.46 2.94 7.69
CA SER A 77 9.61 3.85 7.52
C SER A 77 9.24 5.31 7.80
N VAL A 78 8.09 5.76 7.30
CA VAL A 78 7.61 7.14 7.56
C VAL A 78 7.39 7.38 9.05
N ASP A 79 6.83 6.41 9.78
CA ASP A 79 6.60 6.53 11.22
C ASP A 79 7.92 6.65 12.01
N VAL A 80 8.90 5.79 11.68
CA VAL A 80 10.22 5.78 12.34
C VAL A 80 11.00 7.05 12.01
N ASP A 81 11.04 7.45 10.73
CA ASP A 81 11.75 8.66 10.29
C ASP A 81 11.14 9.92 10.90
N ALA A 82 9.83 10.08 10.87
CA ALA A 82 9.15 11.24 11.48
C ALA A 82 9.43 11.37 12.98
N GLY A 83 9.61 10.26 13.69
CA GLY A 83 9.92 10.25 15.11
C GLY A 83 11.38 10.60 15.38
N THR A 84 12.32 10.07 14.61
CA THR A 84 13.78 10.19 14.83
C THR A 84 14.37 11.46 14.25
N SER A 85 13.92 11.92 13.07
CA SER A 85 14.44 13.10 12.35
C SER A 85 14.35 14.41 13.13
N ARG A 86 13.53 14.46 14.19
CA ARG A 86 13.49 15.60 15.14
C ARG A 86 14.74 15.69 16.01
N ARG A 87 15.57 14.68 16.05
CA ARG A 87 16.80 14.57 16.86
C ARG A 87 18.04 14.64 16.01
N ALA A 88 18.15 13.74 15.02
CA ALA A 88 19.28 13.64 14.12
C ALA A 88 18.85 13.08 12.78
N THR A 89 19.56 13.42 11.72
CA THR A 89 19.43 12.79 10.42
C THR A 89 20.19 11.46 10.44
N PRO A 90 19.58 10.34 10.03
CA PRO A 90 20.28 9.06 9.97
C PRO A 90 21.38 9.08 8.90
N GLU A 91 22.49 8.38 9.17
CA GLU A 91 23.54 8.08 8.19
C GLU A 91 23.18 6.90 7.32
N VAL A 92 22.44 5.94 7.89
CA VAL A 92 21.86 4.79 7.19
C VAL A 92 20.39 4.72 7.57
N PHE A 93 19.52 4.55 6.57
CA PHE A 93 18.12 4.25 6.74
C PHE A 93 17.71 3.29 5.63
N GLU A 94 17.83 2.01 5.89
CA GLU A 94 17.47 0.95 4.95
C GLU A 94 16.41 0.05 5.59
N VAL A 95 15.40 -0.32 4.82
CA VAL A 95 14.32 -1.18 5.28
C VAL A 95 14.06 -2.25 4.24
N LEU A 96 14.12 -3.49 4.65
CA LEU A 96 13.81 -4.66 3.83
C LEU A 96 12.46 -5.22 4.24
N ALA A 97 11.54 -5.37 3.30
CA ALA A 97 10.34 -6.18 3.49
C ALA A 97 10.47 -7.48 2.69
N SER A 98 10.20 -8.59 3.33
CA SER A 98 10.22 -9.93 2.74
C SER A 98 8.96 -10.71 3.10
N ALA A 99 8.65 -11.74 2.32
CA ALA A 99 7.50 -12.61 2.58
C ALA A 99 7.67 -13.97 1.91
N LEU A 100 6.99 -14.97 2.43
CA LEU A 100 6.85 -16.27 1.81
C LEU A 100 5.64 -16.28 0.86
N LYS A 101 5.83 -16.89 -0.31
CA LYS A 101 4.73 -17.10 -1.26
C LYS A 101 4.11 -18.47 -1.03
N GLN A 102 2.87 -18.49 -0.55
CA GLN A 102 2.12 -19.71 -0.27
C GLN A 102 1.07 -19.97 -1.37
N ASN A 103 0.87 -21.25 -1.68
CA ASN A 103 -0.17 -21.69 -2.60
C ASN A 103 -1.16 -22.58 -1.83
N GLU A 104 -2.41 -22.16 -1.77
CA GLU A 104 -3.51 -22.87 -1.13
C GLU A 104 -4.56 -23.18 -2.20
N ASP A 105 -4.68 -24.44 -2.60
CA ASP A 105 -5.65 -24.93 -3.58
C ASP A 105 -5.67 -24.14 -4.92
N GLY A 106 -4.49 -23.72 -5.39
CA GLY A 106 -4.33 -22.96 -6.62
C GLY A 106 -4.44 -21.43 -6.44
N ALA A 107 -4.86 -20.95 -5.28
CA ALA A 107 -4.79 -19.54 -4.92
C ALA A 107 -3.42 -19.21 -4.27
N VAL A 108 -2.84 -18.08 -4.65
CA VAL A 108 -1.54 -17.66 -4.15
C VAL A 108 -1.68 -16.42 -3.30
N ARG A 109 -1.09 -16.43 -2.10
CA ARG A 109 -0.97 -15.27 -1.21
C ARG A 109 0.46 -15.13 -0.69
N LEU A 110 0.75 -13.96 -0.13
CA LEU A 110 1.92 -13.78 0.71
C LEU A 110 1.59 -14.21 2.15
N ASP A 111 2.57 -14.76 2.81
CA ASP A 111 2.53 -15.20 4.20
C ASP A 111 3.84 -14.83 4.88
N ASP A 112 3.84 -14.74 6.21
CA ASP A 112 5.04 -14.50 7.00
C ASP A 112 5.82 -13.26 6.51
N VAL A 113 5.13 -12.11 6.53
CA VAL A 113 5.74 -10.85 6.10
C VAL A 113 6.63 -10.30 7.21
N GLU A 114 7.91 -10.15 6.92
CA GLU A 114 8.90 -9.58 7.83
C GLU A 114 9.35 -8.21 7.32
N VAL A 115 9.62 -7.26 8.23
CA VAL A 115 10.16 -5.93 7.93
C VAL A 115 11.36 -5.67 8.82
N ASP A 116 12.54 -5.64 8.20
CA ASP A 116 13.83 -5.43 8.86
C ASP A 116 14.31 -4.00 8.66
N PHE A 117 14.77 -3.36 9.74
CA PHE A 117 15.28 -2.01 9.74
C PHE A 117 16.78 -1.97 10.03
N ASP A 118 17.56 -1.35 9.15
CA ASP A 118 18.93 -0.89 9.44
C ASP A 118 18.93 0.64 9.50
N VAL A 119 18.86 1.17 10.71
CA VAL A 119 18.82 2.62 10.95
C VAL A 119 19.98 3.02 11.88
N ARG A 120 20.90 3.82 11.38
CA ARG A 120 22.10 4.25 12.10
C ARG A 120 22.23 5.76 12.09
N PHE A 121 22.58 6.32 13.24
CA PHE A 121 22.75 7.74 13.46
C PHE A 121 24.21 8.08 13.75
N PRO A 122 24.62 9.36 13.57
CA PRO A 122 25.95 9.84 13.95
C PRO A 122 26.30 9.55 15.41
N GLU A 123 27.59 9.32 15.67
CA GLU A 123 28.13 9.07 17.02
C GLU A 123 28.25 10.39 17.83
N ASP A 124 27.12 11.11 17.97
CA ASP A 124 27.00 12.29 18.79
C ASP A 124 25.84 12.18 19.80
N GLU A 125 25.66 13.21 20.64
CA GLU A 125 24.62 13.21 21.67
C GLU A 125 23.20 13.12 21.07
N GLN A 126 22.94 13.78 19.94
CA GLN A 126 21.62 13.78 19.30
C GLN A 126 21.37 12.47 18.55
N GLY A 127 22.39 11.95 17.86
CA GLY A 127 22.33 10.63 17.22
C GLY A 127 22.08 9.51 18.22
N ALA A 128 22.78 9.53 19.37
CA ALA A 128 22.54 8.56 20.44
C ALA A 128 21.10 8.64 21.02
N LYS A 129 20.51 9.83 21.07
CA LYS A 129 19.12 10.01 21.49
C LYS A 129 18.14 9.49 20.44
N ALA A 130 18.41 9.74 19.15
CA ALA A 130 17.61 9.22 18.04
C ALA A 130 17.66 7.68 17.99
N GLN A 131 18.86 7.09 18.09
CA GLN A 131 19.06 5.63 18.04
C GLN A 131 18.24 4.91 19.12
N LYS A 132 18.17 5.44 20.33
CA LYS A 132 17.37 4.85 21.43
C LYS A 132 15.87 4.88 21.19
N MET A 133 15.38 5.63 20.21
CA MET A 133 13.96 5.71 19.89
C MET A 133 13.53 4.69 18.86
N VAL A 134 14.47 4.18 18.05
CA VAL A 134 14.17 3.33 16.86
C VAL A 134 13.28 2.14 17.23
N ASP A 135 13.73 1.29 18.17
CA ASP A 135 12.99 0.07 18.53
C ASP A 135 11.56 0.37 19.00
N ARG A 136 11.40 1.43 19.80
CA ARG A 136 10.08 1.83 20.27
C ARG A 136 9.19 2.34 19.13
N LEU A 137 9.74 3.06 18.18
CA LEU A 137 8.98 3.59 17.03
C LEU A 137 8.58 2.45 16.08
N ILE A 138 9.46 1.49 15.85
CA ILE A 138 9.14 0.27 15.10
C ILE A 138 7.96 -0.46 15.77
N GLN A 139 8.02 -0.70 17.07
CA GLN A 139 6.94 -1.35 17.82
C GLN A 139 5.62 -0.56 17.77
N LEU A 140 5.66 0.77 17.84
CA LEU A 140 4.47 1.61 17.72
C LEU A 140 3.87 1.54 16.32
N SER A 141 4.70 1.57 15.28
CA SER A 141 4.26 1.42 13.90
C SER A 141 3.59 0.07 13.69
N GLU A 142 4.23 -1.02 14.10
CA GLU A 142 3.68 -2.38 14.01
C GLU A 142 2.33 -2.50 14.71
N GLN A 143 2.24 -2.07 15.96
CA GLN A 143 1.06 -2.31 16.79
C GLN A 143 -0.11 -1.37 16.50
N LYS A 144 0.16 -0.16 15.99
CA LYS A 144 -0.86 0.90 15.97
C LYS A 144 -0.84 1.82 14.76
N ASP A 145 0.32 2.35 14.37
CA ASP A 145 0.37 3.53 13.51
C ASP A 145 0.41 3.17 12.02
N CYS A 146 0.99 2.03 11.63
CA CYS A 146 1.07 1.61 10.23
C CYS A 146 -0.31 1.17 9.70
N THR A 147 -0.96 2.06 8.97
CA THR A 147 -2.27 1.79 8.34
C THR A 147 -2.20 0.62 7.35
N VAL A 148 -1.08 0.47 6.62
CA VAL A 148 -0.91 -0.59 5.61
C VAL A 148 -0.84 -1.96 6.27
N SER A 149 0.04 -2.15 7.29
CA SER A 149 0.16 -3.41 8.02
C SER A 149 -1.17 -3.80 8.66
N ARG A 150 -1.82 -2.87 9.35
CA ARG A 150 -3.12 -3.11 9.97
C ARG A 150 -4.21 -3.49 8.96
N THR A 151 -4.16 -2.95 7.74
CA THR A 151 -5.10 -3.33 6.67
C THR A 151 -4.85 -4.75 6.17
N VAL A 152 -3.58 -5.18 6.12
CA VAL A 152 -3.20 -6.54 5.68
C VAL A 152 -3.48 -7.58 6.76
N GLU A 153 -3.21 -7.26 8.03
CA GLU A 153 -3.42 -8.15 9.18
C GLU A 153 -4.88 -8.38 9.54
N HIS A 154 -5.73 -7.39 9.27
CA HIS A 154 -7.14 -7.47 9.62
C HIS A 154 -8.00 -7.77 8.39
N PRO A 155 -9.04 -8.60 8.53
CA PRO A 155 -9.97 -8.86 7.44
C PRO A 155 -10.55 -7.56 6.88
N THR A 156 -10.37 -7.33 5.58
CA THR A 156 -10.97 -6.20 4.86
C THR A 156 -11.72 -6.70 3.64
N ASN A 157 -12.85 -6.06 3.32
CA ASN A 157 -13.64 -6.43 2.15
C ASN A 157 -13.01 -5.84 0.89
N VAL A 158 -12.71 -6.69 -0.08
CA VAL A 158 -12.29 -6.30 -1.42
C VAL A 158 -13.33 -6.76 -2.41
N SER A 159 -13.90 -5.84 -3.20
CA SER A 159 -14.90 -6.14 -4.21
C SER A 159 -14.48 -5.59 -5.57
N PHE A 160 -14.76 -6.36 -6.63
CA PHE A 160 -14.42 -6.02 -8.01
C PHE A 160 -15.71 -5.82 -8.82
N HIS A 161 -15.73 -4.76 -9.64
CA HIS A 161 -16.87 -4.44 -10.50
C HIS A 161 -16.38 -4.14 -11.91
N ASN A 162 -16.99 -4.75 -12.92
CA ASN A 162 -16.80 -4.35 -14.31
C ASN A 162 -17.71 -3.14 -14.60
N LEU A 163 -17.14 -2.05 -15.11
CA LEU A 163 -17.88 -0.82 -15.44
C LEU A 163 -18.05 -0.64 -16.96
N ALA A 164 -17.45 -1.53 -17.76
CA ALA A 164 -17.57 -1.53 -19.20
C ALA A 164 -18.70 -2.44 -19.64
N ASP A 165 -19.64 -1.93 -20.44
CA ASP A 165 -20.57 -2.66 -21.30
C ASP A 165 -20.55 -2.12 -22.68
#